data_9c92037ea889cf25a086209f450a0e72
#
_entry.id   9c92037ea889cf25a086209f450a0e72
#
_cell.length_a   1.000
_cell.length_b   1.000
_cell.length_c   1.000
_cell.angle_alpha   90.00
_cell.angle_beta   90.00
_cell.angle_gamma   90.00
#
_symmetry.space_group_name_H-M   'P 1'
#
loop_
_entity.id
_entity.type
_entity.pdbx_description
1 polymer ?
#
loop_
_entity_poly.entity_id
_entity_poly.type
_entity_poly.pdbx_seq_one_letter_code
_entity_poly.pdbx_strand_id
1 'polypeptide(L)'
;YDVADGFRSSAQPTGSVVIFDEALSLVLESVIQSLILTLIGASAFLLFAYWVIEGSPTLGLVNIVPIVVTVVALVASMRAVGLAFNAINGTILAIAVGIGIDYAVHVVHRFADEYHDQALYPALRRTVVGTGGALTGSMLTTVFGIGVLVLALNPALGAFGILISLSVLYAYLASLLVLPSTIVVWARLTGDENARLPVVEAISAFIDERSTHPSAE
;
A
#
# COMPACT_ATOMS: atom_id res chain seq x y z
N TYR A 1 33.91 25.56 -44.31
CA TYR A 1 32.60 24.97 -43.90
C TYR A 1 32.79 23.77 -42.96
N ASP A 2 33.85 22.99 -43.13
CA ASP A 2 34.10 21.75 -42.38
C ASP A 2 34.39 21.94 -40.86
N VAL A 3 35.06 23.08 -40.51
CA VAL A 3 35.38 23.38 -39.10
C VAL A 3 34.15 23.81 -38.29
N ALA A 4 33.21 24.48 -38.95
CA ALA A 4 31.97 24.91 -38.29
C ALA A 4 31.01 23.72 -38.02
N ASP A 5 31.01 22.72 -38.90
CA ASP A 5 30.21 21.52 -38.72
C ASP A 5 30.83 20.57 -37.67
N GLY A 6 32.17 20.53 -37.59
CA GLY A 6 32.90 19.83 -36.54
C GLY A 6 32.66 20.45 -35.16
N PHE A 7 32.56 21.79 -35.07
CA PHE A 7 32.21 22.51 -33.83
C PHE A 7 30.74 22.25 -33.40
N ARG A 8 29.82 22.21 -34.36
CA ARG A 8 28.41 21.92 -34.08
C ARG A 8 28.18 20.49 -33.60
N SER A 9 28.92 19.52 -34.09
CA SER A 9 28.85 18.12 -33.67
C SER A 9 29.46 17.86 -32.27
N SER A 10 30.35 18.75 -31.80
CA SER A 10 31.01 18.65 -30.51
C SER A 10 30.48 19.67 -29.47
N ALA A 11 29.68 20.65 -29.90
CA ALA A 11 29.09 21.63 -28.99
C ALA A 11 27.88 21.03 -28.30
N GLN A 12 28.07 20.57 -27.06
CA GLN A 12 26.94 20.30 -26.20
C GLN A 12 26.27 21.63 -25.84
N PRO A 13 24.94 21.74 -25.93
CA PRO A 13 24.24 22.95 -25.54
C PRO A 13 24.43 23.17 -24.02
N THR A 14 25.20 24.18 -23.67
CA THR A 14 25.54 24.54 -22.29
C THR A 14 24.84 25.84 -21.88
N GLY A 15 23.53 25.87 -21.94
CA GLY A 15 22.73 26.94 -21.34
C GLY A 15 22.23 26.56 -19.94
N SER A 16 22.08 27.51 -19.04
CA SER A 16 21.51 27.27 -17.68
C SER A 16 20.17 26.56 -17.74
N VAL A 17 19.38 26.77 -18.79
CA VAL A 17 18.09 26.12 -19.00
C VAL A 17 18.27 24.62 -19.33
N VAL A 18 19.26 24.26 -20.16
CA VAL A 18 19.53 22.87 -20.54
C VAL A 18 20.08 22.09 -19.35
N ILE A 19 21.02 22.69 -18.59
CA ILE A 19 21.55 22.06 -17.37
C ILE A 19 20.44 21.86 -16.35
N PHE A 20 19.51 22.81 -16.23
CA PHE A 20 18.38 22.69 -15.30
C PHE A 20 17.41 21.60 -15.75
N ASP A 21 17.10 21.49 -17.03
CA ASP A 21 16.21 20.45 -17.60
C ASP A 21 16.82 19.04 -17.45
N GLU A 22 18.12 18.90 -17.73
CA GLU A 22 18.85 17.65 -17.53
C GLU A 22 18.94 17.26 -16.05
N ALA A 23 19.23 18.21 -15.18
CA ALA A 23 19.22 17.99 -13.73
C ALA A 23 17.83 17.58 -13.23
N LEU A 24 16.76 18.19 -13.74
CA LEU A 24 15.38 17.85 -13.37
C LEU A 24 15.02 16.45 -13.82
N SER A 25 15.40 16.03 -15.03
CA SER A 25 15.14 14.69 -15.54
C SER A 25 15.87 13.61 -14.73
N LEU A 26 17.15 13.84 -14.39
CA LEU A 26 17.94 12.92 -13.55
C LEU A 26 17.36 12.79 -12.15
N VAL A 27 16.87 13.88 -11.58
CA VAL A 27 16.20 13.87 -10.27
C VAL A 27 14.90 13.08 -10.33
N LEU A 28 14.07 13.28 -11.36
CA LEU A 28 12.82 12.54 -11.52
C LEU A 28 13.07 11.04 -11.69
N GLU A 29 14.05 10.67 -12.51
CA GLU A 29 14.45 9.28 -12.71
C GLU A 29 14.92 8.65 -11.39
N SER A 30 15.79 9.34 -10.64
CA SER A 30 16.30 8.89 -9.34
C SER A 30 15.17 8.69 -8.32
N VAL A 31 14.17 9.56 -8.32
CA VAL A 31 13.00 9.46 -7.43
C VAL A 31 12.14 8.24 -7.77
N ILE A 32 11.86 8.03 -9.07
CA ILE A 32 11.08 6.88 -9.51
C ILE A 32 11.83 5.58 -9.20
N GLN A 33 13.13 5.54 -9.47
CA GLN A 33 13.98 4.39 -9.16
C GLN A 33 14.01 4.10 -7.65
N SER A 34 14.14 5.12 -6.82
CA SER A 34 14.12 4.99 -5.36
C SER A 34 12.77 4.47 -4.86
N LEU A 35 11.65 4.93 -5.44
CA LEU A 35 10.31 4.47 -5.08
C LEU A 35 10.12 2.98 -5.44
N ILE A 36 10.55 2.58 -6.64
CA ILE A 36 10.50 1.18 -7.06
C ILE A 36 11.38 0.31 -6.17
N LEU A 37 12.60 0.75 -5.87
CA LEU A 37 13.53 0.02 -5.00
C LEU A 37 12.97 -0.11 -3.57
N THR A 38 12.35 0.95 -3.04
CA THR A 38 11.69 0.93 -1.73
C THR A 38 10.54 -0.08 -1.72
N LEU A 39 9.70 -0.09 -2.77
CA LEU A 39 8.59 -1.03 -2.87
C LEU A 39 9.06 -2.49 -2.98
N ILE A 40 10.11 -2.74 -3.79
CA ILE A 40 10.72 -4.07 -3.92
C ILE A 40 11.35 -4.51 -2.60
N GLY A 41 12.14 -3.63 -1.95
CA GLY A 41 12.78 -3.92 -0.68
C GLY A 41 11.77 -4.20 0.44
N ALA A 42 10.74 -3.39 0.55
CA ALA A 42 9.65 -3.60 1.50
C ALA A 42 8.90 -4.91 1.23
N SER A 43 8.61 -5.21 -0.04
CA SER A 43 7.96 -6.47 -0.42
C SER A 43 8.83 -7.69 -0.08
N ALA A 44 10.12 -7.64 -0.40
CA ALA A 44 11.06 -8.71 -0.08
C ALA A 44 11.19 -8.91 1.44
N PHE A 45 11.24 -7.82 2.21
CA PHE A 45 11.26 -7.87 3.67
C PHE A 45 9.98 -8.50 4.22
N LEU A 46 8.80 -8.10 3.72
CA LEU A 46 7.52 -8.65 4.17
C LEU A 46 7.39 -10.14 3.84
N LEU A 47 7.79 -10.56 2.64
CA LEU A 47 7.83 -11.97 2.26
C LEU A 47 8.71 -12.78 3.21
N PHE A 48 9.91 -12.27 3.52
CA PHE A 48 10.84 -12.91 4.43
C PHE A 48 10.29 -12.95 5.87
N ALA A 49 9.75 -11.84 6.38
CA ALA A 49 9.20 -11.74 7.72
C ALA A 49 8.03 -12.71 7.92
N TYR A 50 7.07 -12.76 7.00
CA TYR A 50 5.94 -13.69 7.09
C TYR A 50 6.33 -15.14 6.86
N TRP A 51 7.39 -15.39 6.09
CA TRP A 51 7.94 -16.74 6.00
C TRP A 51 8.53 -17.21 7.33
N VAL A 52 9.26 -16.35 8.04
CA VAL A 52 9.91 -16.70 9.32
C VAL A 52 8.90 -16.77 10.47
N ILE A 53 7.93 -15.84 10.52
CA ILE A 53 7.00 -15.72 11.67
C ILE A 53 5.80 -16.65 11.50
N GLU A 54 5.19 -16.68 10.32
CA GLU A 54 3.93 -17.38 10.07
C GLU A 54 4.10 -18.66 9.22
N GLY A 55 5.31 -18.94 8.73
CA GLY A 55 5.54 -20.04 7.79
C GLY A 55 4.87 -19.87 6.41
N SER A 56 4.19 -18.76 6.17
CA SER A 56 3.39 -18.48 4.97
C SER A 56 3.85 -17.22 4.25
N PRO A 57 4.86 -17.30 3.35
CA PRO A 57 5.36 -16.13 2.64
C PRO A 57 4.29 -15.44 1.77
N THR A 58 3.27 -16.17 1.34
CA THR A 58 2.15 -15.65 0.54
C THR A 58 1.32 -14.59 1.27
N LEU A 59 1.25 -14.62 2.61
CA LEU A 59 0.65 -13.56 3.43
C LEU A 59 1.43 -12.23 3.29
N GLY A 60 2.74 -12.29 3.07
CA GLY A 60 3.54 -11.11 2.75
C GLY A 60 3.07 -10.40 1.46
N LEU A 61 2.68 -11.17 0.43
CA LEU A 61 2.14 -10.61 -0.83
C LEU A 61 0.82 -9.87 -0.63
N VAL A 62 -0.02 -10.33 0.30
CA VAL A 62 -1.30 -9.69 0.61
C VAL A 62 -1.10 -8.25 1.09
N ASN A 63 -0.02 -7.97 1.82
CA ASN A 63 0.32 -6.62 2.29
C ASN A 63 0.69 -5.66 1.16
N ILE A 64 1.16 -6.15 0.01
CA ILE A 64 1.60 -5.30 -1.10
C ILE A 64 0.42 -4.56 -1.73
N VAL A 65 -0.75 -5.19 -1.80
CA VAL A 65 -1.93 -4.61 -2.45
C VAL A 65 -2.36 -3.28 -1.82
N PRO A 66 -2.60 -3.16 -0.49
CA PRO A 66 -2.95 -1.89 0.12
C PRO A 66 -1.84 -0.83 -0.01
N ILE A 67 -0.56 -1.25 -0.03
CA ILE A 67 0.56 -0.33 -0.23
C ILE A 67 0.50 0.29 -1.63
N VAL A 68 0.32 -0.53 -2.67
CA VAL A 68 0.17 -0.05 -4.04
C VAL A 68 -1.02 0.89 -4.18
N VAL A 69 -2.17 0.52 -3.61
CA VAL A 69 -3.37 1.37 -3.61
C VAL A 69 -3.08 2.72 -2.94
N THR A 70 -2.39 2.72 -1.80
CA THR A 70 -1.99 3.94 -1.09
C THR A 70 -1.09 4.83 -1.95
N VAL A 71 -0.07 4.26 -2.60
CA VAL A 71 0.85 5.00 -3.47
C VAL A 71 0.11 5.61 -4.65
N VAL A 72 -0.74 4.84 -5.32
CA VAL A 72 -1.54 5.33 -6.47
C VAL A 72 -2.48 6.46 -6.03
N ALA A 73 -3.18 6.29 -4.90
CA ALA A 73 -4.07 7.32 -4.38
C ALA A 73 -3.30 8.60 -4.00
N LEU A 74 -2.11 8.45 -3.41
CA LEU A 74 -1.26 9.57 -3.03
C LEU A 74 -0.76 10.35 -4.25
N VAL A 75 -0.24 9.66 -5.28
CA VAL A 75 0.21 10.28 -6.53
C VAL A 75 -0.96 10.98 -7.25
N ALA A 76 -2.14 10.36 -7.27
CA ALA A 76 -3.35 10.98 -7.83
C ALA A 76 -3.74 12.26 -7.07
N SER A 77 -3.62 12.24 -5.73
CA SER A 77 -3.90 13.39 -4.88
C SER A 77 -2.87 14.52 -5.07
N MET A 78 -1.59 14.20 -5.26
CA MET A 78 -0.56 15.20 -5.61
C MET A 78 -0.98 15.96 -6.88
N ARG A 79 -1.45 15.24 -7.90
CA ARG A 79 -1.93 15.85 -9.15
C ARG A 79 -3.16 16.74 -8.93
N ALA A 80 -4.09 16.29 -8.05
CA ALA A 80 -5.33 17.03 -7.77
C ALA A 80 -5.07 18.31 -6.96
N VAL A 81 -4.11 18.28 -6.03
CA VAL A 81 -3.77 19.45 -5.17
C VAL A 81 -2.75 20.38 -5.87
N GLY A 82 -2.25 20.01 -7.05
CA GLY A 82 -1.27 20.80 -7.79
C GLY A 82 0.15 20.74 -7.22
N LEU A 83 0.48 19.73 -6.43
CA LEU A 83 1.83 19.49 -5.95
C LEU A 83 2.69 18.91 -7.07
N ALA A 84 3.73 19.62 -7.45
CA ALA A 84 4.66 19.17 -8.47
C ALA A 84 5.44 17.92 -8.00
N PHE A 85 5.64 16.98 -8.92
CA PHE A 85 6.54 15.85 -8.68
C PHE A 85 7.99 16.34 -8.81
N ASN A 86 8.68 16.48 -7.70
CA ASN A 86 10.07 16.94 -7.61
C ASN A 86 10.84 16.08 -6.58
N ALA A 87 12.15 16.30 -6.45
CA ALA A 87 13.01 15.52 -5.56
C ALA A 87 12.51 15.49 -4.10
N ILE A 88 12.07 16.64 -3.59
CA ILE A 88 11.59 16.75 -2.21
C ILE A 88 10.31 15.95 -2.03
N ASN A 89 9.31 16.19 -2.89
CA ASN A 89 8.02 15.49 -2.83
C ASN A 89 8.17 13.99 -3.10
N GLY A 90 9.09 13.59 -3.97
CA GLY A 90 9.40 12.18 -4.22
C GLY A 90 10.05 11.48 -3.02
N THR A 91 10.96 12.17 -2.32
CA THR A 91 11.53 11.64 -1.06
C THR A 91 10.44 11.48 0.00
N ILE A 92 9.55 12.47 0.13
CA ILE A 92 8.40 12.38 1.04
C ILE A 92 7.51 11.19 0.68
N LEU A 93 7.29 10.94 -0.62
CA LEU A 93 6.51 9.79 -1.09
C LEU A 93 7.15 8.45 -0.68
N ALA A 94 8.46 8.32 -0.77
CA ALA A 94 9.18 7.12 -0.32
C ALA A 94 9.04 6.89 1.20
N ILE A 95 9.15 7.96 2.00
CA ILE A 95 8.91 7.91 3.45
C ILE A 95 7.46 7.51 3.75
N ALA A 96 6.52 8.09 3.00
CA ALA A 96 5.09 7.83 3.12
C ALA A 96 4.73 6.36 2.88
N VAL A 97 5.40 5.70 1.93
CA VAL A 97 5.26 4.25 1.70
C VAL A 97 5.68 3.47 2.95
N GLY A 98 6.83 3.80 3.55
CA GLY A 98 7.31 3.14 4.76
C GLY A 98 6.31 3.23 5.93
N ILE A 99 5.76 4.41 6.18
CA ILE A 99 4.75 4.63 7.23
C ILE A 99 3.46 3.86 6.91
N GLY A 100 3.08 3.79 5.63
CA GLY A 100 1.86 3.12 5.20
C GLY A 100 1.86 1.59 5.40
N ILE A 101 3.04 0.98 5.35
CA ILE A 101 3.22 -0.47 5.53
C ILE A 101 2.74 -0.92 6.91
N ASP A 102 2.99 -0.14 7.95
CA ASP A 102 2.68 -0.52 9.34
C ASP A 102 1.19 -0.83 9.53
N TYR A 103 0.30 -0.06 8.91
CA TYR A 103 -1.15 -0.29 8.99
C TYR A 103 -1.56 -1.65 8.41
N ALA A 104 -1.02 -2.01 7.26
CA ALA A 104 -1.29 -3.29 6.62
C ALA A 104 -0.71 -4.47 7.43
N VAL A 105 0.52 -4.34 7.91
CA VAL A 105 1.20 -5.36 8.72
C VAL A 105 0.41 -5.66 9.99
N HIS A 106 -0.06 -4.65 10.72
CA HIS A 106 -0.85 -4.86 11.93
C HIS A 106 -2.15 -5.62 11.66
N VAL A 107 -2.84 -5.32 10.55
CA VAL A 107 -4.07 -6.02 10.19
C VAL A 107 -3.79 -7.46 9.77
N VAL A 108 -2.78 -7.71 8.92
CA VAL A 108 -2.46 -9.07 8.45
C VAL A 108 -1.93 -9.94 9.58
N HIS A 109 -1.07 -9.41 10.45
CA HIS A 109 -0.56 -10.17 11.59
C HIS A 109 -1.70 -10.55 12.54
N ARG A 110 -2.58 -9.60 12.89
CA ARG A 110 -3.76 -9.91 13.70
C ARG A 110 -4.69 -10.90 13.03
N PHE A 111 -4.84 -10.82 11.70
CA PHE A 111 -5.62 -11.80 10.95
C PHE A 111 -4.97 -13.19 11.03
N ALA A 112 -3.67 -13.31 10.87
CA ALA A 112 -2.97 -14.59 10.98
C ALA A 112 -3.21 -15.24 12.35
N ASP A 113 -3.10 -14.47 13.44
CA ASP A 113 -3.39 -14.95 14.80
C ASP A 113 -4.82 -15.50 14.96
N GLU A 114 -5.81 -14.75 14.46
CA GLU A 114 -7.22 -15.15 14.58
C GLU A 114 -7.57 -16.32 13.63
N TYR A 115 -6.88 -16.42 12.51
CA TYR A 115 -7.16 -17.44 11.48
C TYR A 115 -6.67 -18.83 11.87
N HIS A 116 -5.71 -18.95 12.79
CA HIS A 116 -5.28 -20.24 13.33
C HIS A 116 -6.42 -20.97 14.07
N ASP A 117 -7.30 -20.23 14.75
CA ASP A 117 -8.32 -20.78 15.64
C ASP A 117 -9.73 -20.70 15.06
N GLN A 118 -9.95 -20.02 13.94
CA GLN A 118 -11.27 -19.71 13.42
C GLN A 118 -11.35 -19.78 11.91
N ALA A 119 -12.59 -19.93 11.40
CA ALA A 119 -12.88 -19.79 9.98
C ALA A 119 -12.62 -18.35 9.47
N LEU A 120 -12.39 -18.22 8.16
CA LEU A 120 -11.98 -16.97 7.48
C LEU A 120 -12.82 -15.75 7.88
N TYR A 121 -14.14 -15.82 7.81
CA TYR A 121 -15.01 -14.66 8.04
C TYR A 121 -15.09 -14.23 9.50
N PRO A 122 -15.22 -15.14 10.51
CA PRO A 122 -15.06 -14.78 11.91
C PRO A 122 -13.70 -14.15 12.23
N ALA A 123 -12.60 -14.71 11.71
CA ALA A 123 -11.26 -14.18 11.89
C ALA A 123 -11.13 -12.76 11.32
N LEU A 124 -11.59 -12.52 10.07
CA LEU A 124 -11.60 -11.18 9.47
C LEU A 124 -12.41 -10.18 10.28
N ARG A 125 -13.60 -10.57 10.73
CA ARG A 125 -14.45 -9.69 11.54
C ARG A 125 -13.77 -9.31 12.85
N ARG A 126 -13.19 -10.28 13.55
CA ARG A 126 -12.46 -10.01 14.82
C ARG A 126 -11.23 -9.15 14.59
N THR A 127 -10.50 -9.37 13.51
CA THR A 127 -9.36 -8.56 13.12
C THR A 127 -9.77 -7.10 12.93
N VAL A 128 -10.76 -6.83 12.07
CA VAL A 128 -11.17 -5.45 11.76
C VAL A 128 -11.75 -4.74 13.00
N VAL A 129 -12.58 -5.43 13.78
CA VAL A 129 -13.17 -4.84 15.00
C VAL A 129 -12.12 -4.65 16.09
N GLY A 130 -11.21 -5.61 16.26
CA GLY A 130 -10.20 -5.58 17.32
C GLY A 130 -9.07 -4.57 17.06
N THR A 131 -8.63 -4.42 15.81
CA THR A 131 -7.53 -3.51 15.47
C THR A 131 -8.02 -2.13 15.00
N GLY A 132 -9.23 -2.04 14.45
CA GLY A 132 -9.75 -0.82 13.84
C GLY A 132 -9.72 0.39 14.76
N GLY A 133 -10.08 0.23 16.03
CA GLY A 133 -10.07 1.32 17.01
C GLY A 133 -8.66 1.86 17.28
N ALA A 134 -7.69 0.97 17.51
CA ALA A 134 -6.29 1.34 17.74
C ALA A 134 -5.68 2.03 16.51
N LEU A 135 -5.91 1.47 15.32
CA LEU A 135 -5.44 2.05 14.06
C LEU A 135 -6.08 3.42 13.78
N THR A 136 -7.38 3.59 14.11
CA THR A 136 -8.05 4.89 14.00
C THR A 136 -7.40 5.93 14.91
N GLY A 137 -7.12 5.57 16.17
CA GLY A 137 -6.43 6.46 17.12
C GLY A 137 -5.05 6.86 16.61
N SER A 138 -4.25 5.91 16.12
CA SER A 138 -2.93 6.15 15.55
C SER A 138 -3.00 7.05 14.30
N MET A 139 -3.93 6.77 13.39
CA MET A 139 -4.16 7.58 12.19
C MET A 139 -4.51 9.02 12.56
N LEU A 140 -5.48 9.23 13.47
CA LEU A 140 -5.90 10.57 13.88
C LEU A 140 -4.76 11.35 14.53
N THR A 141 -4.00 10.75 15.45
CA THR A 141 -2.87 11.42 16.10
C THR A 141 -1.79 11.80 15.09
N THR A 142 -1.50 10.96 14.12
CA THR A 142 -0.50 11.25 13.08
C THR A 142 -1.00 12.31 12.10
N VAL A 143 -2.24 12.18 11.60
CA VAL A 143 -2.83 13.16 10.67
C VAL A 143 -2.93 14.54 11.31
N PHE A 144 -3.39 14.65 12.54
CA PHE A 144 -3.47 15.94 13.22
C PHE A 144 -2.10 16.44 13.66
N GLY A 145 -1.21 15.56 14.15
CA GLY A 145 0.13 15.95 14.61
C GLY A 145 1.01 16.47 13.47
N ILE A 146 1.12 15.71 12.38
CA ILE A 146 1.92 16.12 11.20
C ILE A 146 1.16 17.12 10.34
N GLY A 147 -0.17 17.00 10.28
CA GLY A 147 -1.04 17.91 9.53
C GLY A 147 -0.93 19.38 9.93
N VAL A 148 -0.55 19.68 11.18
CA VAL A 148 -0.24 21.05 11.61
C VAL A 148 0.84 21.71 10.73
N LEU A 149 1.75 20.95 10.12
CA LEU A 149 2.77 21.47 9.23
C LEU A 149 2.20 22.12 7.95
N VAL A 150 0.94 21.87 7.61
CA VAL A 150 0.23 22.55 6.52
C VAL A 150 0.18 24.07 6.75
N LEU A 151 0.19 24.49 8.01
CA LEU A 151 0.21 25.89 8.42
C LEU A 151 1.61 26.50 8.43
N ALA A 152 2.65 25.73 8.10
CA ALA A 152 4.03 26.23 8.10
C ALA A 152 4.24 27.27 7.00
N LEU A 153 5.01 28.31 7.31
CA LEU A 153 5.39 29.35 6.35
C LEU A 153 6.31 28.83 5.24
N ASN A 154 7.02 27.73 5.51
CA ASN A 154 7.88 27.09 4.52
C ASN A 154 7.03 26.14 3.64
N PRO A 155 6.97 26.35 2.31
CA PRO A 155 6.18 25.53 1.40
C PRO A 155 6.58 24.05 1.40
N ALA A 156 7.86 23.73 1.63
CA ALA A 156 8.32 22.34 1.69
C ALA A 156 7.77 21.61 2.93
N LEU A 157 7.70 22.28 4.07
CA LEU A 157 7.08 21.73 5.29
C LEU A 157 5.56 21.58 5.12
N GLY A 158 4.92 22.54 4.45
CA GLY A 158 3.49 22.43 4.11
C GLY A 158 3.20 21.22 3.22
N ALA A 159 3.98 21.03 2.14
CA ALA A 159 3.88 19.87 1.28
C ALA A 159 4.13 18.55 2.04
N PHE A 160 5.13 18.52 2.93
CA PHE A 160 5.41 17.38 3.80
C PHE A 160 4.18 17.04 4.67
N GLY A 161 3.59 18.04 5.33
CA GLY A 161 2.41 17.87 6.16
C GLY A 161 1.23 17.28 5.38
N ILE A 162 0.96 17.81 4.18
CA ILE A 162 -0.13 17.30 3.30
C ILE A 162 0.14 15.86 2.89
N LEU A 163 1.33 15.57 2.33
CA LEU A 163 1.63 14.26 1.76
C LEU A 163 1.66 13.15 2.80
N ILE A 164 2.28 13.38 3.96
CA ILE A 164 2.32 12.37 5.03
C ILE A 164 0.91 12.16 5.62
N SER A 165 0.15 13.22 5.86
CA SER A 165 -1.21 13.09 6.39
C SER A 165 -2.13 12.32 5.44
N LEU A 166 -2.08 12.60 4.13
CA LEU A 166 -2.82 11.87 3.11
C LEU A 166 -2.35 10.42 3.00
N SER A 167 -1.04 10.18 3.06
CA SER A 167 -0.49 8.83 3.02
C SER A 167 -1.01 7.97 4.16
N VAL A 168 -0.94 8.47 5.38
CA VAL A 168 -1.42 7.76 6.57
C VAL A 168 -2.92 7.50 6.49
N LEU A 169 -3.71 8.48 6.03
CA LEU A 169 -5.14 8.32 5.82
C LEU A 169 -5.45 7.24 4.78
N TYR A 170 -4.75 7.25 3.64
CA TYR A 170 -4.97 6.26 2.58
C TYR A 170 -4.49 4.87 3.00
N ALA A 171 -3.36 4.77 3.70
CA ALA A 171 -2.87 3.50 4.22
C ALA A 171 -3.85 2.88 5.23
N TYR A 172 -4.39 3.69 6.13
CA TYR A 172 -5.45 3.28 7.06
C TYR A 172 -6.69 2.78 6.32
N LEU A 173 -7.21 3.58 5.36
CA LEU A 173 -8.38 3.19 4.57
C LEU A 173 -8.13 1.92 3.73
N ALA A 174 -6.98 1.82 3.08
CA ALA A 174 -6.61 0.65 2.31
C ALA A 174 -6.49 -0.60 3.19
N SER A 175 -5.92 -0.46 4.40
CA SER A 175 -5.79 -1.58 5.34
C SER A 175 -7.12 -2.06 5.92
N LEU A 176 -8.12 -1.19 6.08
CA LEU A 176 -9.43 -1.58 6.59
C LEU A 176 -10.44 -1.98 5.51
N LEU A 177 -10.35 -1.43 4.30
CA LEU A 177 -11.33 -1.64 3.23
C LEU A 177 -10.82 -2.59 2.13
N VAL A 178 -9.58 -2.41 1.69
CA VAL A 178 -9.02 -3.20 0.58
C VAL A 178 -8.41 -4.51 1.07
N LEU A 179 -7.68 -4.46 2.18
CA LEU A 179 -6.96 -5.61 2.70
C LEU A 179 -7.88 -6.81 3.05
N PRO A 180 -9.04 -6.66 3.73
CA PRO A 180 -9.92 -7.78 3.98
C PRO A 180 -10.37 -8.49 2.69
N SER A 181 -10.65 -7.72 1.63
CA SER A 181 -11.01 -8.27 0.32
C SER A 181 -9.84 -9.03 -0.31
N THR A 182 -8.62 -8.52 -0.16
CA THR A 182 -7.39 -9.16 -0.66
C THR A 182 -7.12 -10.47 0.08
N ILE A 183 -7.33 -10.51 1.40
CA ILE A 183 -7.23 -11.74 2.21
C ILE A 183 -8.23 -12.80 1.74
N VAL A 184 -9.48 -12.42 1.46
CA VAL A 184 -10.48 -13.37 0.93
C VAL A 184 -10.05 -13.95 -0.42
N VAL A 185 -9.51 -13.11 -1.32
CA VAL A 185 -8.98 -13.58 -2.60
C VAL A 185 -7.79 -14.52 -2.40
N TRP A 186 -6.88 -14.17 -1.52
CA TRP A 186 -5.73 -15.00 -1.16
C TRP A 186 -6.15 -16.37 -0.64
N ALA A 187 -7.07 -16.43 0.32
CA ALA A 187 -7.55 -17.67 0.90
C ALA A 187 -8.19 -18.59 -0.15
N ARG A 188 -8.93 -18.01 -1.11
CA ARG A 188 -9.51 -18.78 -2.24
C ARG A 188 -8.46 -19.32 -3.20
N LEU A 189 -7.39 -18.54 -3.46
CA LEU A 189 -6.32 -18.95 -4.37
C LEU A 189 -5.42 -20.03 -3.76
N THR A 190 -5.23 -20.01 -2.44
CA THR A 190 -4.46 -21.04 -1.72
C THR A 190 -5.23 -22.34 -1.51
N GLY A 191 -6.52 -22.40 -1.89
CA GLY A 191 -7.35 -23.59 -1.80
C GLY A 191 -7.72 -23.98 -0.37
N ASP A 192 -7.72 -23.02 0.54
CA ASP A 192 -8.06 -23.25 1.94
C ASP A 192 -9.56 -23.58 2.07
N GLU A 193 -9.88 -24.77 2.59
CA GLU A 193 -11.25 -25.23 2.79
C GLU A 193 -12.03 -24.33 3.74
N ASN A 194 -11.36 -23.60 4.66
CA ASN A 194 -11.97 -22.66 5.57
C ASN A 194 -12.40 -21.34 4.88
N ALA A 195 -12.05 -21.15 3.61
CA ALA A 195 -12.41 -19.98 2.81
C ALA A 195 -13.80 -20.05 2.17
N ARG A 196 -14.57 -21.11 2.43
CA ARG A 196 -15.92 -21.26 1.88
C ARG A 196 -16.85 -20.17 2.42
N LEU A 197 -17.66 -19.61 1.52
CA LEU A 197 -18.69 -18.64 1.92
C LEU A 197 -19.67 -19.31 2.90
N PRO A 198 -20.07 -18.68 4.01
CA PRO A 198 -21.06 -19.24 4.93
C PRO A 198 -22.39 -19.55 4.23
N VAL A 199 -22.71 -18.85 3.12
CA VAL A 199 -23.85 -19.14 2.27
C VAL A 199 -23.69 -20.47 1.51
N VAL A 200 -22.46 -20.80 1.06
CA VAL A 200 -22.19 -22.05 0.36
C VAL A 200 -22.25 -23.23 1.33
N GLU A 201 -21.75 -23.05 2.55
CA GLU A 201 -21.90 -24.03 3.64
C GLU A 201 -23.37 -24.27 4.01
N ALA A 202 -24.15 -23.20 4.15
CA ALA A 202 -25.59 -23.31 4.41
C ALA A 202 -26.34 -24.01 3.26
N ILE A 203 -25.98 -23.73 2.01
CA ILE A 203 -26.57 -24.40 0.85
C ILE A 203 -26.15 -25.87 0.77
N SER A 204 -24.87 -26.19 1.03
CA SER A 204 -24.39 -27.57 1.02
C SER A 204 -25.02 -28.39 2.15
N ALA A 205 -25.13 -27.83 3.35
CA ALA A 205 -25.82 -28.46 4.48
C ALA A 205 -27.30 -28.71 4.16
N PHE A 206 -28.00 -27.76 3.54
CA PHE A 206 -29.40 -27.91 3.12
C PHE A 206 -29.60 -28.96 2.01
N ILE A 207 -28.63 -29.09 1.10
CA ILE A 207 -28.66 -30.12 0.05
C ILE A 207 -28.40 -31.50 0.66
N ASP A 208 -27.45 -31.59 1.60
CA ASP A 208 -27.08 -32.86 2.25
C ASP A 208 -28.21 -33.39 3.15
N GLU A 209 -28.89 -32.48 3.88
CA GLU A 209 -30.08 -32.82 4.68
C GLU A 209 -31.23 -33.37 3.82
N ARG A 210 -31.41 -32.85 2.59
CA ARG A 210 -32.40 -33.39 1.64
C ARG A 210 -31.98 -34.70 1.01
N SER A 211 -30.71 -34.98 0.87
CA SER A 211 -30.20 -36.22 0.29
C SER A 211 -30.23 -37.38 1.29
N THR A 212 -30.19 -37.09 2.59
CA THR A 212 -30.23 -38.09 3.67
C THR A 212 -31.63 -38.45 4.14
N HIS A 213 -32.67 -37.68 3.76
CA HIS A 213 -34.08 -38.02 3.94
C HIS A 213 -34.75 -38.24 2.58
N PRO A 214 -34.58 -39.42 1.91
CA PRO A 214 -35.47 -39.81 0.84
C PRO A 214 -36.86 -40.01 1.47
N SER A 215 -37.84 -39.25 0.93
CA SER A 215 -39.24 -39.32 1.28
C SER A 215 -39.66 -40.78 1.48
N ALA A 216 -39.98 -41.13 2.71
CA ALA A 216 -40.75 -42.36 2.99
C ALA A 216 -42.16 -42.18 2.39
N GLU A 217 -42.38 -42.73 1.23
CA GLU A 217 -43.68 -43.13 0.72
C GLU A 217 -43.96 -44.60 1.05
#